data_fe85976bcc5afce9dcc83863869f3686
#
_entry.id   fe85976bcc5afce9dcc83863869f3686
#
_cell.length_a   1.000
_cell.length_b   1.000
_cell.length_c   1.000
_cell.angle_alpha   90.00
_cell.angle_beta   90.00
_cell.angle_gamma   90.00
#
_symmetry.space_group_name_H-M   'P 1'
#
loop_
_entity.id
_entity.type
_entity.pdbx_description
1 polymer ?
#
loop_
_entity_poly.entity_id
_entity_poly.type
_entity_poly.pdbx_seq_one_letter_code
_entity_poly.pdbx_strand_id
1 'polypeptide(L)'
;MKKLIAGPWVGEFGWELFAWQGYIRSLAKHFDKTTIISRENSKSFYDDFADEFYSYHPTGGLADAFSMHNLDIQKSFMDSVKKHEITLDKETTLILPRSFGLPPHTHYTNHLIFGDLMIQPDYIRFGIQGEKKYDYIFHIRDRDLRKEDNWSLENWSQLRDLLGNKKIACIGTKQESGIIDGTDDLRDIDIQELLNVMRNSTCAFGPSSGPMHLASLCGLPHVVWSIPQNKIRYEENWNPLKTKI
;
A
#
# COMPACT_ATOMS: atom_id res chain seq x y z
N MET A 1 -11.67 -22.78 -18.12
CA MET A 1 -11.35 -21.36 -17.81
C MET A 1 -10.57 -21.36 -16.52
N LYS A 2 -9.28 -21.00 -16.58
CA LYS A 2 -8.41 -20.97 -15.41
C LYS A 2 -8.76 -19.76 -14.55
N LYS A 3 -9.01 -19.97 -13.27
CA LYS A 3 -9.42 -18.93 -12.34
C LYS A 3 -8.35 -18.72 -11.27
N LEU A 4 -8.06 -17.47 -10.96
CA LEU A 4 -7.22 -17.07 -9.83
C LEU A 4 -8.10 -16.41 -8.75
N ILE A 5 -7.95 -16.85 -7.51
CA ILE A 5 -8.49 -16.16 -6.35
C ILE A 5 -7.31 -15.82 -5.44
N ALA A 6 -7.08 -14.54 -5.18
CA ALA A 6 -5.98 -14.06 -4.36
C ALA A 6 -6.47 -13.27 -3.15
N GLY A 7 -6.02 -13.66 -1.96
CA GLY A 7 -6.41 -13.05 -0.68
C GLY A 7 -7.07 -14.03 0.28
N PRO A 8 -7.64 -13.56 1.42
CA PRO A 8 -7.73 -12.15 1.80
C PRO A 8 -6.36 -11.58 2.22
N TRP A 9 -6.06 -10.35 1.78
CA TRP A 9 -4.90 -9.67 2.30
C TRP A 9 -5.18 -9.20 3.74
N VAL A 10 -4.31 -9.60 4.66
CA VAL A 10 -4.47 -9.35 6.11
C VAL A 10 -3.28 -8.62 6.73
N GLY A 11 -2.29 -8.29 5.92
CA GLY A 11 -1.06 -7.63 6.36
C GLY A 11 -1.12 -6.11 6.37
N GLU A 12 0.00 -5.50 6.67
CA GLU A 12 0.21 -4.05 6.62
C GLU A 12 0.03 -3.48 5.21
N PHE A 13 -0.36 -2.22 5.13
CA PHE A 13 -0.58 -1.50 3.88
C PHE A 13 0.68 -1.44 2.99
N GLY A 14 1.83 -1.08 3.56
CA GLY A 14 3.09 -1.02 2.78
C GLY A 14 3.51 -2.37 2.19
N TRP A 15 3.22 -3.46 2.87
CA TRP A 15 3.48 -4.81 2.39
C TRP A 15 2.50 -5.22 1.29
N GLU A 16 1.24 -4.79 1.34
CA GLU A 16 0.29 -4.97 0.24
C GLU A 16 0.81 -4.32 -1.05
N LEU A 17 1.38 -3.13 -0.93
CA LEU A 17 1.93 -2.40 -2.07
C LEU A 17 3.10 -3.12 -2.74
N PHE A 18 4.04 -3.67 -1.96
CA PHE A 18 5.31 -4.15 -2.51
C PHE A 18 5.52 -5.66 -2.43
N ALA A 19 4.81 -6.35 -1.54
CA ALA A 19 4.95 -7.79 -1.37
C ALA A 19 3.74 -8.58 -1.90
N TRP A 20 2.72 -7.90 -2.40
CA TRP A 20 1.50 -8.58 -2.79
C TRP A 20 0.98 -8.13 -4.15
N GLN A 21 0.44 -6.91 -4.28
CA GLN A 21 -0.32 -6.50 -5.46
C GLN A 21 0.47 -6.63 -6.78
N GLY A 22 1.74 -6.30 -6.80
CA GLY A 22 2.57 -6.42 -8.01
C GLY A 22 2.79 -7.87 -8.45
N TYR A 23 2.95 -8.79 -7.49
CA TYR A 23 3.08 -10.22 -7.79
C TYR A 23 1.76 -10.81 -8.28
N ILE A 24 0.65 -10.44 -7.65
CA ILE A 24 -0.67 -10.91 -8.08
C ILE A 24 -1.02 -10.37 -9.47
N ARG A 25 -0.70 -9.10 -9.78
CA ARG A 25 -0.87 -8.54 -11.13
C ARG A 25 -0.10 -9.34 -12.18
N SER A 26 1.15 -9.68 -11.88
CA SER A 26 1.95 -10.49 -12.79
C SER A 26 1.38 -11.89 -12.97
N LEU A 27 0.98 -12.53 -11.87
CA LEU A 27 0.40 -13.87 -11.87
C LEU A 27 -0.94 -13.91 -12.63
N ALA A 28 -1.78 -12.90 -12.46
CA ALA A 28 -3.10 -12.78 -13.08
C ALA A 28 -3.04 -12.93 -14.62
N LYS A 29 -1.94 -12.54 -15.26
CA LYS A 29 -1.74 -12.66 -16.71
C LYS A 29 -1.78 -14.12 -17.23
N HIS A 30 -1.68 -15.09 -16.33
CA HIS A 30 -1.71 -16.54 -16.66
C HIS A 30 -3.09 -17.18 -16.43
N PHE A 31 -4.10 -16.37 -16.08
CA PHE A 31 -5.45 -16.82 -15.78
C PHE A 31 -6.48 -16.08 -16.64
N ASP A 32 -7.61 -16.75 -16.88
CA ASP A 32 -8.71 -16.20 -17.68
C ASP A 32 -9.64 -15.30 -16.84
N LYS A 33 -9.64 -15.50 -15.51
CA LYS A 33 -10.42 -14.71 -14.55
C LYS A 33 -9.67 -14.57 -13.24
N THR A 34 -9.64 -13.36 -12.71
CA THR A 34 -8.98 -13.02 -11.44
C THR A 34 -9.96 -12.39 -10.46
N THR A 35 -10.05 -12.98 -9.28
CA THR A 35 -10.82 -12.48 -8.14
C THR A 35 -9.88 -12.09 -7.02
N ILE A 36 -10.04 -10.89 -6.51
CA ILE A 36 -9.25 -10.36 -5.40
C ILE A 36 -10.12 -10.23 -4.15
N ILE A 37 -9.54 -10.63 -3.01
CA ILE A 37 -10.13 -10.39 -1.70
C ILE A 37 -9.13 -9.54 -0.91
N SER A 38 -9.48 -8.30 -0.60
CA SER A 38 -8.60 -7.38 0.14
C SER A 38 -9.41 -6.35 0.91
N ARG A 39 -8.72 -5.38 1.53
CA ARG A 39 -9.38 -4.28 2.23
C ARG A 39 -10.20 -3.46 1.25
N GLU A 40 -11.34 -2.96 1.70
CA GLU A 40 -12.24 -2.15 0.87
C GLU A 40 -11.50 -1.00 0.16
N ASN A 41 -10.69 -0.25 0.89
CA ASN A 41 -9.94 0.87 0.36
C ASN A 41 -8.77 0.48 -0.57
N SER A 42 -8.43 -0.82 -0.66
CA SER A 42 -7.34 -1.30 -1.54
C SER A 42 -7.79 -1.59 -2.97
N LYS A 43 -9.07 -1.48 -3.29
CA LYS A 43 -9.62 -1.81 -4.61
C LYS A 43 -8.85 -1.16 -5.76
N SER A 44 -8.49 0.11 -5.63
CA SER A 44 -7.76 0.87 -6.65
C SER A 44 -6.38 0.32 -7.02
N PHE A 45 -5.82 -0.60 -6.22
CA PHE A 45 -4.55 -1.26 -6.55
C PHE A 45 -4.72 -2.45 -7.48
N TYR A 46 -5.96 -2.86 -7.75
CA TYR A 46 -6.32 -4.07 -8.49
C TYR A 46 -7.22 -3.82 -9.68
N ASP A 47 -7.77 -2.60 -9.83
CA ASP A 47 -8.75 -2.26 -10.86
C ASP A 47 -8.26 -2.43 -12.30
N ASP A 48 -6.95 -2.47 -12.51
CA ASP A 48 -6.34 -2.64 -13.83
C ASP A 48 -6.30 -4.09 -14.31
N PHE A 49 -6.50 -5.08 -13.40
CA PHE A 49 -6.36 -6.49 -13.75
C PHE A 49 -7.36 -7.44 -13.07
N ALA A 50 -8.07 -7.01 -12.04
CA ALA A 50 -9.04 -7.86 -11.35
C ALA A 50 -10.41 -7.79 -12.02
N ASP A 51 -10.99 -8.95 -12.32
CA ASP A 51 -12.36 -9.06 -12.84
C ASP A 51 -13.38 -8.86 -11.71
N GLU A 52 -13.04 -9.31 -10.51
CA GLU A 52 -13.89 -9.21 -9.31
C GLU A 52 -13.07 -8.77 -8.10
N PHE A 53 -13.65 -7.92 -7.27
CA PHE A 53 -13.07 -7.49 -6.00
C PHE A 53 -14.07 -7.63 -4.87
N TYR A 54 -13.67 -8.31 -3.80
CA TYR A 54 -14.45 -8.48 -2.60
C TYR A 54 -13.75 -7.88 -1.39
N SER A 55 -14.48 -7.02 -0.67
CA SER A 55 -13.94 -6.38 0.53
C SER A 55 -13.84 -7.33 1.70
N TYR A 56 -12.72 -7.25 2.41
CA TYR A 56 -12.44 -7.98 3.64
C TYR A 56 -12.02 -7.03 4.75
N HIS A 57 -12.61 -7.17 5.92
CA HIS A 57 -12.22 -6.42 7.11
C HIS A 57 -11.53 -7.38 8.09
N PRO A 58 -10.20 -7.32 8.23
CA PRO A 58 -9.50 -8.15 9.21
C PRO A 58 -9.90 -7.76 10.64
N THR A 59 -10.18 -8.75 11.45
CA THR A 59 -10.35 -8.55 12.89
C THR A 59 -8.97 -8.41 13.53
N GLY A 60 -8.64 -7.24 14.05
CA GLY A 60 -7.34 -6.92 14.63
C GLY A 60 -6.59 -5.83 13.86
N GLY A 61 -5.63 -5.19 14.51
CA GLY A 61 -5.01 -3.94 14.09
C GLY A 61 -4.60 -3.87 12.63
N LEU A 62 -5.00 -2.79 12.00
CA LEU A 62 -4.79 -2.51 10.58
C LEU A 62 -3.31 -2.31 10.21
N ALA A 63 -2.44 -2.16 11.18
CA ALA A 63 -1.16 -1.54 10.98
C ALA A 63 0.04 -2.47 11.11
N ASP A 64 -0.13 -3.72 11.48
CA ASP A 64 1.01 -4.57 11.82
C ASP A 64 1.07 -5.84 10.97
N ALA A 65 2.15 -5.98 10.18
CA ALA A 65 2.46 -7.23 9.48
C ALA A 65 2.58 -8.45 10.43
N PHE A 66 2.84 -8.19 11.71
CA PHE A 66 2.88 -9.23 12.74
C PHE A 66 1.50 -9.79 13.06
N SER A 67 0.43 -9.06 12.85
CA SER A 67 -0.94 -9.57 13.00
C SER A 67 -1.21 -10.77 12.07
N MET A 68 -0.51 -10.85 10.94
CA MET A 68 -0.58 -12.02 10.05
C MET A 68 -0.13 -13.32 10.70
N HIS A 69 0.68 -13.27 11.76
CA HIS A 69 1.14 -14.46 12.45
C HIS A 69 0.05 -15.11 13.30
N ASN A 70 -0.91 -14.32 13.76
CA ASN A 70 -1.96 -14.75 14.69
C ASN A 70 -3.32 -14.96 14.00
N LEU A 71 -3.45 -14.60 12.72
CA LEU A 71 -4.69 -14.80 11.98
C LEU A 71 -4.72 -16.16 11.30
N ASP A 72 -5.82 -16.87 11.45
CA ASP A 72 -6.14 -18.04 10.66
C ASP A 72 -6.57 -17.58 9.25
N ILE A 73 -5.59 -17.50 8.35
CA ILE A 73 -5.77 -17.04 6.98
C ILE A 73 -6.70 -17.98 6.21
N GLN A 74 -6.64 -19.29 6.48
CA GLN A 74 -7.51 -20.26 5.81
C GLN A 74 -8.96 -20.05 6.24
N LYS A 75 -9.21 -19.87 7.53
CA LYS A 75 -10.53 -19.55 8.04
C LYS A 75 -11.04 -18.23 7.44
N SER A 76 -10.23 -17.19 7.45
CA SER A 76 -10.58 -15.88 6.86
C SER A 76 -10.93 -15.99 5.38
N PHE A 77 -10.22 -16.83 4.64
CA PHE A 77 -10.51 -17.13 3.25
C PHE A 77 -11.87 -17.84 3.11
N MET A 78 -12.11 -18.90 3.88
CA MET A 78 -13.37 -19.66 3.82
C MET A 78 -14.58 -18.82 4.23
N ASP A 79 -14.43 -17.95 5.23
CA ASP A 79 -15.47 -17.00 5.64
C ASP A 79 -15.78 -16.01 4.52
N SER A 80 -14.78 -15.53 3.80
CA SER A 80 -14.94 -14.64 2.64
C SER A 80 -15.62 -15.36 1.47
N VAL A 81 -15.20 -16.59 1.17
CA VAL A 81 -15.83 -17.43 0.14
C VAL A 81 -17.31 -17.61 0.43
N LYS A 82 -17.67 -17.94 1.68
CA LYS A 82 -19.06 -18.12 2.10
C LYS A 82 -19.85 -16.81 2.05
N LYS A 83 -19.27 -15.73 2.57
CA LYS A 83 -19.93 -14.41 2.61
C LYS A 83 -20.30 -13.89 1.23
N HIS A 84 -19.40 -14.09 0.26
CA HIS A 84 -19.54 -13.55 -1.08
C HIS A 84 -19.99 -14.61 -2.11
N GLU A 85 -20.38 -15.80 -1.64
CA GLU A 85 -20.86 -16.91 -2.49
C GLU A 85 -19.89 -17.27 -3.64
N ILE A 86 -18.58 -17.19 -3.36
CA ILE A 86 -17.54 -17.43 -4.37
C ILE A 86 -17.50 -18.92 -4.71
N THR A 87 -17.63 -19.24 -5.99
CA THR A 87 -17.58 -20.62 -6.45
C THR A 87 -16.15 -21.10 -6.60
N LEU A 88 -15.82 -22.19 -5.89
CA LEU A 88 -14.56 -22.91 -6.02
C LEU A 88 -14.76 -24.16 -6.86
N ASP A 89 -13.95 -24.35 -7.87
CA ASP A 89 -13.94 -25.55 -8.71
C ASP A 89 -12.51 -26.04 -8.98
N LYS A 90 -12.37 -27.12 -9.74
CA LYS A 90 -11.07 -27.74 -10.05
C LYS A 90 -10.12 -26.85 -10.88
N GLU A 91 -10.66 -25.84 -11.56
CA GLU A 91 -9.90 -24.88 -12.36
C GLU A 91 -9.48 -23.65 -11.55
N THR A 92 -9.84 -23.61 -10.26
CA THR A 92 -9.55 -22.50 -9.37
C THR A 92 -8.20 -22.67 -8.68
N THR A 93 -7.32 -21.70 -8.89
CA THR A 93 -6.05 -21.57 -8.15
C THR A 93 -6.22 -20.56 -7.02
N LEU A 94 -5.81 -20.96 -5.83
CA LEU A 94 -5.89 -20.10 -4.63
C LEU A 94 -4.51 -19.59 -4.26
N ILE A 95 -4.39 -18.29 -4.07
CA ILE A 95 -3.19 -17.64 -3.54
C ILE A 95 -3.56 -16.93 -2.24
N LEU A 96 -3.07 -17.47 -1.14
CA LEU A 96 -3.22 -16.86 0.18
C LEU A 96 -1.98 -16.04 0.53
N PRO A 97 -2.08 -15.02 1.40
CA PRO A 97 -0.92 -14.41 2.01
C PRO A 97 0.00 -15.51 2.57
N ARG A 98 1.29 -15.44 2.29
CA ARG A 98 2.32 -16.47 2.54
C ARG A 98 2.34 -17.68 1.60
N SER A 99 1.45 -17.80 0.62
CA SER A 99 1.55 -18.88 -0.38
C SER A 99 2.89 -18.88 -1.12
N PHE A 100 3.53 -17.75 -1.19
CA PHE A 100 4.85 -17.59 -1.81
C PHE A 100 6.03 -17.87 -0.85
N GLY A 101 5.77 -18.36 0.34
CA GLY A 101 6.83 -18.59 1.34
C GLY A 101 7.54 -17.32 1.81
N LEU A 102 6.93 -16.14 1.58
CA LEU A 102 7.51 -14.85 1.95
C LEU A 102 7.52 -14.69 3.46
N PRO A 103 8.69 -14.72 4.11
CA PRO A 103 8.79 -14.26 5.47
C PRO A 103 8.49 -12.76 5.51
N PRO A 104 7.87 -12.25 6.57
CA PRO A 104 7.46 -10.85 6.68
C PRO A 104 8.60 -9.83 6.56
N HIS A 105 9.84 -10.29 6.51
CA HIS A 105 11.04 -9.45 6.52
C HIS A 105 11.96 -9.61 5.31
N THR A 106 11.59 -10.41 4.31
CA THR A 106 12.46 -10.56 3.13
C THR A 106 12.29 -9.40 2.15
N HIS A 107 13.40 -9.00 1.57
CA HIS A 107 13.47 -7.98 0.54
C HIS A 107 12.88 -8.50 -0.76
N TYR A 108 11.88 -7.80 -1.30
CA TYR A 108 11.04 -8.23 -2.42
C TYR A 108 11.54 -7.78 -3.78
N THR A 109 12.81 -7.84 -4.01
CA THR A 109 13.38 -7.58 -5.34
C THR A 109 13.42 -8.82 -6.21
N ASN A 110 13.06 -9.96 -5.66
CA ASN A 110 13.30 -11.25 -6.28
C ASN A 110 12.01 -11.79 -6.93
N HIS A 111 12.20 -12.58 -7.97
CA HIS A 111 11.17 -13.40 -8.55
C HIS A 111 10.63 -14.41 -7.52
N LEU A 112 9.35 -14.74 -7.69
CA LEU A 112 8.71 -15.84 -6.97
C LEU A 112 8.53 -17.03 -7.91
N ILE A 113 8.66 -18.23 -7.39
CA ILE A 113 8.38 -19.45 -8.14
C ILE A 113 6.97 -19.91 -7.81
N PHE A 114 6.14 -20.04 -8.82
CA PHE A 114 4.80 -20.55 -8.71
C PHE A 114 4.62 -21.71 -9.72
N GLY A 115 4.66 -22.96 -9.23
CA GLY A 115 4.79 -24.11 -10.11
C GLY A 115 6.05 -24.01 -10.96
N ASP A 116 5.88 -24.06 -12.28
CA ASP A 116 6.98 -23.89 -13.25
C ASP A 116 7.20 -22.41 -13.66
N LEU A 117 6.42 -21.49 -13.10
CA LEU A 117 6.49 -20.08 -13.45
C LEU A 117 7.42 -19.31 -12.53
N MET A 118 8.28 -18.51 -13.12
CA MET A 118 9.08 -17.50 -12.43
C MET A 118 8.34 -16.15 -12.51
N ILE A 119 7.75 -15.73 -11.39
CA ILE A 119 6.94 -14.52 -11.31
C ILE A 119 7.80 -13.37 -10.80
N GLN A 120 7.91 -12.32 -11.62
CA GLN A 120 8.45 -11.03 -11.21
C GLN A 120 7.30 -10.08 -10.88
N PRO A 121 7.42 -9.22 -9.87
CA PRO A 121 6.35 -8.28 -9.58
C PRO A 121 6.20 -7.27 -10.74
N ASP A 122 4.96 -6.98 -11.09
CA ASP A 122 4.60 -5.99 -12.08
C ASP A 122 4.02 -4.76 -11.37
N TYR A 123 4.76 -3.66 -11.40
CA TYR A 123 4.34 -2.42 -10.74
C TYR A 123 3.97 -1.37 -11.78
N ILE A 124 2.80 -0.81 -11.59
CA ILE A 124 2.32 0.33 -12.38
C ILE A 124 2.39 1.62 -11.55
N ARG A 125 2.32 2.73 -12.25
CA ARG A 125 2.21 4.04 -11.62
C ARG A 125 0.75 4.35 -11.33
N PHE A 126 0.42 4.47 -10.06
CA PHE A 126 -0.94 4.78 -9.61
C PHE A 126 -1.29 6.25 -9.76
N GLY A 127 -2.60 6.51 -9.79
CA GLY A 127 -3.19 7.83 -9.94
C GLY A 127 -3.26 8.33 -11.39
N ILE A 128 -4.25 9.14 -11.65
CA ILE A 128 -4.49 9.74 -12.97
C ILE A 128 -3.73 11.06 -13.04
N GLN A 129 -2.94 11.24 -14.11
CA GLN A 129 -2.22 12.48 -14.34
C GLN A 129 -3.20 13.60 -14.71
N GLY A 130 -3.08 14.72 -14.06
CA GLY A 130 -3.92 15.91 -14.25
C GLY A 130 -3.22 17.19 -13.82
N GLU A 131 -4.02 18.19 -13.47
CA GLU A 131 -3.50 19.45 -12.95
C GLU A 131 -2.88 19.30 -11.57
N LYS A 132 -1.88 20.13 -11.30
CA LYS A 132 -1.20 20.19 -10.01
C LYS A 132 -2.20 20.48 -8.88
N LYS A 133 -2.21 19.62 -7.87
CA LYS A 133 -3.11 19.72 -6.71
C LYS A 133 -2.46 20.48 -5.55
N TYR A 134 -1.25 20.07 -5.18
CA TYR A 134 -0.51 20.60 -4.04
C TYR A 134 0.96 20.80 -4.39
N ASP A 135 1.60 21.76 -3.71
CA ASP A 135 3.04 21.88 -3.71
C ASP A 135 3.64 20.74 -2.87
N TYR A 136 3.10 20.52 -1.69
CA TYR A 136 3.62 19.52 -0.78
C TYR A 136 2.52 18.69 -0.11
N ILE A 137 2.87 17.43 0.14
CA ILE A 137 2.06 16.48 0.91
C ILE A 137 2.81 16.14 2.18
N PHE A 138 2.18 16.31 3.34
CA PHE A 138 2.73 15.94 4.64
C PHE A 138 2.04 14.70 5.17
N HIS A 139 2.82 13.69 5.54
CA HIS A 139 2.35 12.59 6.35
C HIS A 139 2.88 12.77 7.77
N ILE A 140 2.10 13.45 8.57
CA ILE A 140 2.40 13.73 9.99
C ILE A 140 2.02 12.49 10.80
N ARG A 141 2.96 11.54 10.92
CA ARG A 141 2.73 10.34 11.71
C ARG A 141 2.55 10.68 13.19
N ASP A 142 1.44 10.18 13.77
CA ASP A 142 1.11 10.34 15.19
C ASP A 142 0.54 9.01 15.72
N ARG A 143 1.45 8.10 16.08
CA ARG A 143 1.11 6.74 16.52
C ARG A 143 1.75 6.45 17.87
N ASP A 144 1.03 5.70 18.71
CA ASP A 144 1.58 5.17 19.96
C ASP A 144 2.64 4.10 19.73
N LEU A 145 2.44 3.27 18.73
CA LEU A 145 3.43 2.24 18.36
C LEU A 145 4.63 2.89 17.66
N ARG A 146 5.82 2.71 18.23
CA ARG A 146 7.08 3.33 17.76
C ARG A 146 6.95 4.86 17.73
N LYS A 147 6.66 5.44 18.90
CA LYS A 147 6.55 6.90 19.08
C LYS A 147 7.81 7.66 18.67
N GLU A 148 8.96 7.02 18.74
CA GLU A 148 10.26 7.55 18.32
C GLU A 148 10.33 7.91 16.82
N ASP A 149 9.47 7.33 16.01
CA ASP A 149 9.35 7.67 14.60
C ASP A 149 8.46 8.90 14.36
N ASN A 150 7.71 9.36 15.36
CA ASN A 150 6.88 10.56 15.24
C ASN A 150 7.76 11.81 15.34
N TRP A 151 7.59 12.73 14.41
CA TRP A 151 8.19 14.05 14.50
C TRP A 151 7.21 15.02 15.13
N SER A 152 7.67 15.94 16.00
CA SER A 152 6.78 16.81 16.76
C SER A 152 5.97 17.76 15.86
N LEU A 153 4.76 18.12 16.28
CA LEU A 153 3.93 19.09 15.53
C LEU A 153 4.61 20.45 15.41
N GLU A 154 5.43 20.82 16.39
CA GLU A 154 6.24 22.05 16.35
C GLU A 154 7.23 22.01 15.18
N ASN A 155 7.97 20.91 15.00
CA ASN A 155 8.89 20.74 13.88
C ASN A 155 8.17 20.76 12.53
N TRP A 156 6.99 20.15 12.44
CA TRP A 156 6.16 20.20 11.24
C TRP A 156 5.70 21.62 10.92
N SER A 157 5.32 22.40 11.95
CA SER A 157 4.94 23.81 11.78
C SER A 157 6.13 24.66 11.32
N GLN A 158 7.32 24.44 11.90
CA GLN A 158 8.55 25.10 11.43
C GLN A 158 8.87 24.75 9.98
N LEU A 159 8.74 23.48 9.58
CA LEU A 159 8.92 23.07 8.18
C LEU A 159 7.92 23.80 7.26
N ARG A 160 6.64 23.85 7.64
CA ARG A 160 5.61 24.58 6.90
C ARG A 160 6.00 26.05 6.71
N ASP A 161 6.46 26.70 7.78
CA ASP A 161 6.86 28.12 7.75
C ASP A 161 8.08 28.35 6.83
N LEU A 162 9.06 27.45 6.86
CA LEU A 162 10.22 27.50 5.95
C LEU A 162 9.83 27.34 4.47
N LEU A 163 8.77 26.57 4.18
CA LEU A 163 8.27 26.38 2.82
C LEU A 163 7.45 27.58 2.30
N GLY A 164 7.06 28.50 3.18
CA GLY A 164 6.38 29.75 2.84
C GLY A 164 4.96 29.53 2.29
N ASN A 165 4.53 30.40 1.37
CA ASN A 165 3.16 30.40 0.83
C ASN A 165 2.92 29.25 -0.17
N LYS A 166 3.16 28.01 0.26
CA LYS A 166 2.92 26.81 -0.55
C LYS A 166 1.60 26.15 -0.17
N LYS A 167 0.93 25.57 -1.13
CA LYS A 167 -0.27 24.79 -0.88
C LYS A 167 0.12 23.41 -0.39
N ILE A 168 -0.23 23.10 0.86
CA ILE A 168 0.17 21.88 1.56
C ILE A 168 -1.08 21.14 2.02
N ALA A 169 -1.07 19.80 1.89
CA ALA A 169 -2.10 18.95 2.45
C ALA A 169 -1.49 17.92 3.41
N CYS A 170 -2.20 17.64 4.50
CA CYS A 170 -1.91 16.55 5.42
C CYS A 170 -2.72 15.31 5.06
N ILE A 171 -2.06 14.15 5.01
CA ILE A 171 -2.64 12.86 4.65
C ILE A 171 -2.45 11.82 5.75
N GLY A 172 -3.14 10.70 5.61
CA GLY A 172 -3.11 9.56 6.53
C GLY A 172 -4.49 9.28 7.10
N THR A 173 -4.56 8.60 8.24
CA THR A 173 -5.81 8.42 8.99
C THR A 173 -5.89 9.45 10.12
N LYS A 174 -7.07 9.93 10.45
CA LYS A 174 -7.27 10.83 11.59
C LYS A 174 -6.85 10.21 12.92
N GLN A 175 -6.87 8.88 12.99
CA GLN A 175 -6.49 8.13 14.17
C GLN A 175 -4.96 8.10 14.40
N GLU A 176 -4.17 8.08 13.33
CA GLU A 176 -2.72 7.83 13.41
C GLU A 176 -1.88 8.93 12.74
N SER A 177 -2.51 10.05 12.36
CA SER A 177 -1.84 11.16 11.69
C SER A 177 -2.32 12.51 12.20
N GLY A 178 -1.36 13.40 12.45
CA GLY A 178 -1.61 14.76 12.88
C GLY A 178 -1.99 15.69 11.72
N ILE A 179 -2.35 16.91 12.10
CA ILE A 179 -2.57 18.04 11.20
C ILE A 179 -1.96 19.28 11.84
N ILE A 180 -1.53 20.24 11.02
CA ILE A 180 -1.07 21.56 11.46
C ILE A 180 -1.85 22.67 10.78
N ASP A 181 -1.92 23.82 11.44
CA ASP A 181 -2.61 24.99 10.91
C ASP A 181 -2.05 25.42 9.55
N GLY A 182 -2.91 25.94 8.69
CA GLY A 182 -2.53 26.42 7.36
C GLY A 182 -2.28 25.31 6.34
N THR A 183 -2.74 24.09 6.60
CA THR A 183 -2.73 22.96 5.65
C THR A 183 -4.15 22.44 5.39
N ASP A 184 -4.36 21.87 4.22
CA ASP A 184 -5.61 21.20 3.89
C ASP A 184 -5.67 19.82 4.56
N ASP A 185 -6.80 19.46 5.18
CA ASP A 185 -7.00 18.14 5.81
C ASP A 185 -7.51 17.14 4.78
N LEU A 186 -6.63 16.26 4.33
CA LEU A 186 -6.94 15.13 3.45
C LEU A 186 -6.75 13.78 4.16
N ARG A 187 -6.84 13.75 5.48
CA ARG A 187 -6.84 12.49 6.22
C ARG A 187 -8.19 11.80 6.06
N ASP A 188 -8.16 10.49 5.99
CA ASP A 188 -9.33 9.61 5.75
C ASP A 188 -10.02 9.81 4.39
N ILE A 189 -9.39 10.48 3.42
CA ILE A 189 -9.93 10.48 2.06
C ILE A 189 -9.83 9.08 1.43
N ASP A 190 -10.64 8.84 0.44
CA ASP A 190 -10.60 7.59 -0.34
C ASP A 190 -9.21 7.38 -0.98
N ILE A 191 -8.78 6.11 -1.08
CA ILE A 191 -7.47 5.77 -1.65
C ILE A 191 -7.37 6.21 -3.10
N GLN A 192 -8.42 6.09 -3.91
CA GLN A 192 -8.39 6.53 -5.30
C GLN A 192 -8.16 8.04 -5.40
N GLU A 193 -8.80 8.81 -4.52
CA GLU A 193 -8.58 10.25 -4.44
C GLU A 193 -7.15 10.56 -3.97
N LEU A 194 -6.66 9.85 -2.96
CA LEU A 194 -5.28 9.99 -2.47
C LEU A 194 -4.26 9.72 -3.58
N LEU A 195 -4.44 8.66 -4.38
CA LEU A 195 -3.59 8.36 -5.53
C LEU A 195 -3.54 9.51 -6.52
N ASN A 196 -4.69 10.12 -6.83
CA ASN A 196 -4.78 11.25 -7.75
C ASN A 196 -4.13 12.52 -7.17
N VAL A 197 -4.31 12.76 -5.87
CA VAL A 197 -3.65 13.87 -5.17
C VAL A 197 -2.14 13.71 -5.18
N MET A 198 -1.63 12.53 -4.80
CA MET A 198 -0.21 12.23 -4.81
C MET A 198 0.39 12.36 -6.21
N ARG A 199 -0.28 11.79 -7.23
CA ARG A 199 0.16 11.81 -8.62
C ARG A 199 0.33 13.22 -9.18
N ASN A 200 -0.43 14.17 -8.65
CA ASN A 200 -0.50 15.57 -9.11
C ASN A 200 0.04 16.56 -8.07
N SER A 201 0.97 16.14 -7.22
CA SER A 201 1.67 16.99 -6.27
C SER A 201 3.16 17.04 -6.57
N THR A 202 3.88 17.99 -5.98
CA THR A 202 5.30 18.19 -6.32
C THR A 202 6.24 17.34 -5.49
N CYS A 203 5.98 17.22 -4.17
CA CYS A 203 6.83 16.46 -3.26
C CYS A 203 6.06 16.06 -2.00
N ALA A 204 6.39 14.91 -1.42
CA ALA A 204 5.89 14.49 -0.12
C ALA A 204 6.98 14.51 0.96
N PHE A 205 6.57 14.69 2.20
CA PHE A 205 7.44 14.66 3.38
C PHE A 205 6.82 13.75 4.45
N GLY A 206 7.61 12.89 5.02
CA GLY A 206 7.14 12.02 6.10
C GLY A 206 8.18 11.05 6.63
N PRO A 207 7.93 10.46 7.81
CA PRO A 207 8.73 9.34 8.29
C PRO A 207 8.44 8.08 7.46
N SER A 208 9.29 7.07 7.58
CA SER A 208 9.07 5.76 6.93
C SER A 208 7.70 5.18 7.30
N SER A 209 6.82 5.07 6.32
CA SER A 209 5.42 4.70 6.52
C SER A 209 4.75 4.22 5.22
N GLY A 210 3.56 3.63 5.34
CA GLY A 210 2.75 3.21 4.21
C GLY A 210 2.49 4.32 3.17
N PRO A 211 2.01 5.52 3.55
CA PRO A 211 1.83 6.63 2.62
C PRO A 211 3.11 7.06 1.88
N MET A 212 4.27 7.04 2.54
CA MET A 212 5.54 7.39 1.88
C MET A 212 5.98 6.30 0.87
N HIS A 213 5.67 5.04 1.15
CA HIS A 213 5.83 3.97 0.17
C HIS A 213 4.86 4.11 -1.01
N LEU A 214 3.62 4.55 -0.76
CA LEU A 214 2.65 4.83 -1.82
C LEU A 214 3.13 5.95 -2.74
N ALA A 215 3.82 6.98 -2.20
CA ALA A 215 4.41 8.05 -2.99
C ALA A 215 5.37 7.52 -4.06
N SER A 216 6.16 6.47 -3.76
CA SER A 216 7.03 5.82 -4.77
C SER A 216 6.23 5.31 -5.97
N LEU A 217 5.08 4.64 -5.72
CA LEU A 217 4.24 4.08 -6.78
C LEU A 217 3.38 5.13 -7.51
N CYS A 218 3.12 6.28 -6.89
CA CYS A 218 2.51 7.42 -7.58
C CYS A 218 3.51 8.24 -8.42
N GLY A 219 4.82 7.96 -8.27
CA GLY A 219 5.87 8.76 -8.91
C GLY A 219 6.01 10.15 -8.31
N LEU A 220 5.58 10.34 -7.06
CA LEU A 220 5.70 11.59 -6.31
C LEU A 220 7.07 11.64 -5.64
N PRO A 221 7.97 12.58 -6.00
CA PRO A 221 9.20 12.82 -5.28
C PRO A 221 8.94 12.97 -3.78
N HIS A 222 9.80 12.41 -2.93
CA HIS A 222 9.53 12.49 -1.51
C HIS A 222 10.79 12.49 -0.65
N VAL A 223 10.72 13.14 0.49
CA VAL A 223 11.74 13.19 1.53
C VAL A 223 11.28 12.29 2.67
N VAL A 224 12.08 11.28 2.99
CA VAL A 224 11.76 10.31 4.04
C VAL A 224 12.88 10.30 5.06
N TRP A 225 12.51 10.36 6.32
CA TRP A 225 13.44 10.11 7.42
C TRP A 225 13.11 8.79 8.11
N SER A 226 14.16 8.08 8.49
CA SER A 226 14.04 6.76 9.11
C SER A 226 15.38 6.32 9.69
N ILE A 227 15.40 5.14 10.29
CA ILE A 227 16.65 4.49 10.67
C ILE A 227 17.47 4.10 9.41
N PRO A 228 18.80 4.08 9.49
CA PRO A 228 19.67 3.82 8.32
C PRO A 228 19.34 2.52 7.57
N GLN A 229 18.88 1.49 8.28
CA GLN A 229 18.54 0.20 7.69
C GLN A 229 17.36 0.25 6.70
N ASN A 230 16.51 1.28 6.81
CA ASN A 230 15.40 1.48 5.89
C ASN A 230 15.81 2.17 4.56
N LYS A 231 17.03 2.71 4.47
CA LYS A 231 17.51 3.43 3.28
C LYS A 231 17.35 2.60 2.01
N ILE A 232 17.87 1.38 2.00
CA ILE A 232 17.82 0.47 0.86
C ILE A 232 16.37 0.15 0.42
N ARG A 233 15.42 0.17 1.37
CA ARG A 233 14.00 -0.04 1.08
C ARG A 233 13.45 1.06 0.16
N TYR A 234 13.82 2.30 0.38
CA TYR A 234 13.36 3.45 -0.41
C TYR A 234 14.17 3.63 -1.71
N GLU A 235 15.46 3.43 -1.66
CA GLU A 235 16.33 3.67 -2.82
C GLU A 235 16.22 2.54 -3.86
N GLU A 236 16.02 1.30 -3.43
CA GLU A 236 16.09 0.13 -4.31
C GLU A 236 14.86 -0.79 -4.21
N ASN A 237 14.63 -1.40 -3.02
CA ASN A 237 13.74 -2.56 -2.90
C ASN A 237 12.27 -2.22 -3.16
N TRP A 238 11.80 -1.07 -2.66
CA TRP A 238 10.42 -0.61 -2.78
C TRP A 238 10.29 0.66 -3.61
N ASN A 239 11.17 0.83 -4.56
CA ASN A 239 11.15 1.93 -5.51
C ASN A 239 11.31 1.44 -6.96
N PRO A 240 10.43 0.54 -7.44
CA PRO A 240 10.55 -0.08 -8.76
C PRO A 240 10.44 0.94 -9.90
N LEU A 241 9.77 2.06 -9.66
CA LEU A 241 9.58 3.12 -10.65
C LEU A 241 10.67 4.20 -10.59
N LYS A 242 11.70 4.01 -9.78
CA LYS A 242 12.82 4.93 -9.59
C LYS A 242 12.37 6.37 -9.31
N THR A 243 11.35 6.50 -8.48
CA THR A 243 10.88 7.80 -8.01
C THR A 243 11.97 8.47 -7.17
N LYS A 244 12.16 9.78 -7.36
CA LYS A 244 13.20 10.54 -6.65
C LYS A 244 12.90 10.58 -5.14
N ILE A 245 13.93 10.29 -4.33
CA ILE A 245 13.90 10.33 -2.88
C ILE A 245 14.98 11.28 -2.37
#